data_2fe285769373dbc9767bb5393f22b585
#
_entry.id   2fe285769373dbc9767bb5393f22b585
#
_cell.length_a   1.000
_cell.length_b   1.000
_cell.length_c   1.000
_cell.angle_alpha   90.00
_cell.angle_beta   90.00
_cell.angle_gamma   90.00
#
_symmetry.space_group_name_H-M   'P 1'
#
loop_
_entity.id
_entity.type
_entity.pdbx_description
1 polymer ?
#
loop_
_entity_poly.entity_id
_entity_poly.type
_entity_poly.pdbx_seq_one_letter_code
_entity_poly.pdbx_strand_id
1 'polypeptide(L)'
;MGEEEDEQKKKMMRKPIPPYMKAISGSVGGIVEACCLQPIDVIKTRLQLDRSGVYKGISHCGNTVIKTEGVRALWKGLTPFATHLTLKYALRMGSNAMFQTAFKDRDTGKLSYQGRLMSGFGAGVLEALVIVTPFEYANLIEEALMVTIRRTTVSAQMSVTPSLIAAGTLFEVVKIRLQQQKGLSPELLKYKGPVHCATTIVRQEGILGLWAGAAPTVMRNGTNQAAMFTAKNTIDVILWKKHEGDGKVIQPWQSMVSGFLAGTVGPVCTGPFDVVKTRLMAQSRSANDVKYTGMVHAIRTIFQEEGLRALWKGLLPRLMRIPPGQAIMWTVADQVTGFYEKRYN
;
A
#
# COMPACT_ATOMS: atom_id res chain seq x y z
N MET A 1 43.09 1.54 21.19
CA MET A 1 42.67 0.13 21.33
C MET A 1 41.59 -0.04 22.42
N GLY A 2 41.74 0.50 23.64
CA GLY A 2 40.74 0.34 24.71
C GLY A 2 39.37 1.04 24.44
N GLU A 3 39.38 2.21 23.82
CA GLU A 3 38.12 2.95 23.51
C GLU A 3 37.30 2.27 22.40
N GLU A 4 37.96 1.64 21.42
CA GLU A 4 37.27 0.90 20.36
C GLU A 4 36.64 -0.42 20.85
N GLU A 5 37.32 -1.09 21.79
CA GLU A 5 36.79 -2.30 22.45
C GLU A 5 35.59 -1.98 23.36
N ASP A 6 35.67 -0.88 24.10
CA ASP A 6 34.53 -0.42 24.94
C ASP A 6 33.35 0.04 24.11
N GLU A 7 33.57 0.69 22.97
CA GLU A 7 32.49 1.03 22.04
C GLU A 7 31.87 -0.19 21.38
N GLN A 8 32.66 -1.21 21.04
CA GLN A 8 32.18 -2.48 20.53
C GLN A 8 31.40 -3.27 21.58
N LYS A 9 31.83 -3.29 22.82
CA LYS A 9 31.11 -3.89 23.96
C LYS A 9 29.80 -3.15 24.24
N LYS A 10 29.78 -1.83 24.23
CA LYS A 10 28.53 -1.03 24.31
C LYS A 10 27.59 -1.30 23.16
N LYS A 11 28.07 -1.47 21.94
CA LYS A 11 27.27 -1.84 20.77
C LYS A 11 26.64 -3.24 20.91
N MET A 12 27.35 -4.21 21.47
CA MET A 12 26.84 -5.58 21.72
C MET A 12 25.79 -5.64 22.84
N MET A 13 25.84 -4.73 23.81
CA MET A 13 24.90 -4.71 24.94
C MET A 13 23.57 -3.98 24.65
N ARG A 14 23.42 -3.28 23.51
CA ARG A 14 22.17 -2.59 23.18
C ARG A 14 21.09 -3.57 22.80
N LYS A 15 19.96 -3.49 23.52
CA LYS A 15 18.79 -4.32 23.23
C LYS A 15 18.17 -3.94 21.88
N PRO A 16 17.83 -4.90 21.01
CA PRO A 16 17.16 -4.62 19.76
C PRO A 16 15.80 -3.97 20.03
N ILE A 17 15.40 -3.02 19.17
CA ILE A 17 14.09 -2.36 19.28
C ILE A 17 12.99 -3.42 19.17
N PRO A 18 12.08 -3.51 20.15
CA PRO A 18 10.99 -4.49 20.12
C PRO A 18 10.08 -4.28 18.89
N PRO A 19 9.52 -5.36 18.31
CA PRO A 19 8.61 -5.26 17.17
C PRO A 19 7.40 -4.35 17.41
N TYR A 20 6.86 -4.33 18.63
CA TYR A 20 5.74 -3.46 18.98
C TYR A 20 6.10 -1.96 18.90
N MET A 21 7.35 -1.58 19.26
CA MET A 21 7.79 -0.21 19.13
C MET A 21 7.94 0.21 17.66
N LYS A 22 8.41 -0.68 16.79
CA LYS A 22 8.41 -0.44 15.34
C LYS A 22 6.99 -0.32 14.79
N ALA A 23 6.04 -1.10 15.31
CA ALA A 23 4.62 -0.97 14.96
C ALA A 23 4.05 0.39 15.39
N ILE A 24 4.31 0.83 16.63
CA ILE A 24 3.88 2.14 17.14
C ILE A 24 4.50 3.27 16.30
N SER A 25 5.80 3.20 16.00
CA SER A 25 6.48 4.23 15.20
C SER A 25 5.87 4.34 13.79
N GLY A 26 5.56 3.20 13.17
CA GLY A 26 4.85 3.17 11.89
C GLY A 26 3.44 3.75 11.97
N SER A 27 2.71 3.46 13.05
CA SER A 27 1.36 4.03 13.30
C SER A 27 1.39 5.55 13.37
N VAL A 28 2.30 6.10 14.17
CA VAL A 28 2.46 7.56 14.31
C VAL A 28 2.85 8.18 12.97
N GLY A 29 3.81 7.55 12.25
CA GLY A 29 4.19 7.96 10.90
C GLY A 29 3.01 7.98 9.93
N GLY A 30 2.14 6.97 9.98
CA GLY A 30 0.93 6.89 9.16
C GLY A 30 -0.09 7.99 9.44
N ILE A 31 -0.28 8.36 10.70
CA ILE A 31 -1.16 9.47 11.10
C ILE A 31 -0.63 10.79 10.52
N VAL A 32 0.68 11.07 10.71
CA VAL A 32 1.29 12.29 10.20
C VAL A 32 1.25 12.35 8.68
N GLU A 33 1.56 11.23 7.99
CA GLU A 33 1.41 11.13 6.54
C GLU A 33 -0.01 11.46 6.10
N ALA A 34 -1.03 10.88 6.76
CA ALA A 34 -2.43 11.15 6.46
C ALA A 34 -2.76 12.64 6.60
N CYS A 35 -2.36 13.26 7.71
CA CYS A 35 -2.62 14.69 7.95
C CYS A 35 -1.97 15.60 6.90
N CYS A 36 -0.76 15.28 6.47
CA CYS A 36 -0.02 16.08 5.49
C CYS A 36 -0.54 15.91 4.06
N LEU A 37 -0.91 14.69 3.66
CA LEU A 37 -1.27 14.40 2.27
C LEU A 37 -2.78 14.48 1.98
N GLN A 38 -3.64 14.49 3.00
CA GLN A 38 -5.08 14.55 2.83
C GLN A 38 -5.56 15.71 1.93
N PRO A 39 -5.06 16.95 2.07
CA PRO A 39 -5.47 18.03 1.19
C PRO A 39 -5.23 17.74 -0.29
N ILE A 40 -4.10 17.14 -0.60
CA ILE A 40 -3.73 16.77 -1.98
C ILE A 40 -4.66 15.67 -2.50
N ASP A 41 -4.94 14.66 -1.68
CA ASP A 41 -5.83 13.55 -2.04
C ASP A 41 -7.28 14.03 -2.24
N VAL A 42 -7.77 14.97 -1.43
CA VAL A 42 -9.11 15.58 -1.60
C VAL A 42 -9.20 16.36 -2.92
N ILE A 43 -8.22 17.23 -3.21
CA ILE A 43 -8.20 17.99 -4.46
C ILE A 43 -8.14 17.06 -5.66
N LYS A 44 -7.27 16.03 -5.62
CA LYS A 44 -7.16 15.02 -6.66
C LYS A 44 -8.50 14.30 -6.90
N THR A 45 -9.16 13.86 -5.83
CA THR A 45 -10.45 13.15 -5.92
C THR A 45 -11.52 14.02 -6.53
N ARG A 46 -11.60 15.30 -6.12
CA ARG A 46 -12.57 16.25 -6.70
C ARG A 46 -12.33 16.51 -8.18
N LEU A 47 -11.07 16.69 -8.59
CA LEU A 47 -10.72 16.83 -10.00
C LEU A 47 -11.08 15.59 -10.82
N GLN A 48 -10.85 14.39 -10.26
CA GLN A 48 -11.20 13.14 -10.94
C GLN A 48 -12.72 12.90 -11.06
N LEU A 49 -13.50 13.44 -10.11
CA LEU A 49 -14.97 13.32 -10.11
C LEU A 49 -15.66 14.45 -10.89
N ASP A 50 -14.92 15.50 -11.25
CA ASP A 50 -15.46 16.64 -12.00
C ASP A 50 -15.70 16.25 -13.47
N ARG A 51 -16.95 15.92 -13.78
CA ARG A 51 -17.40 15.65 -15.15
C ARG A 51 -17.87 16.90 -15.89
N SER A 52 -18.16 17.96 -15.14
CA SER A 52 -18.69 19.22 -15.66
C SER A 52 -17.62 20.22 -16.05
N GLY A 53 -16.34 19.94 -15.78
CA GLY A 53 -15.22 20.82 -16.10
C GLY A 53 -15.20 22.13 -15.29
N VAL A 54 -15.81 22.11 -14.10
CA VAL A 54 -15.86 23.27 -13.20
C VAL A 54 -14.46 23.66 -12.72
N TYR A 55 -13.59 22.66 -12.52
CA TYR A 55 -12.24 22.88 -12.02
C TYR A 55 -11.21 22.94 -13.15
N LYS A 56 -10.63 24.13 -13.38
CA LYS A 56 -9.62 24.37 -14.41
C LYS A 56 -8.20 23.86 -14.06
N GLY A 57 -8.03 23.20 -12.91
CA GLY A 57 -6.73 22.66 -12.45
C GLY A 57 -6.63 22.57 -10.93
N ILE A 58 -5.49 22.04 -10.45
CA ILE A 58 -5.24 21.77 -9.02
C ILE A 58 -5.42 23.02 -8.17
N SER A 59 -4.77 24.14 -8.55
CA SER A 59 -4.82 25.40 -7.81
C SER A 59 -6.24 26.00 -7.82
N HIS A 60 -6.93 25.94 -8.95
CA HIS A 60 -8.31 26.44 -9.05
C HIS A 60 -9.26 25.61 -8.18
N CYS A 61 -9.14 24.28 -8.21
CA CYS A 61 -9.94 23.40 -7.38
C CYS A 61 -9.70 23.66 -5.89
N GLY A 62 -8.45 23.73 -5.45
CA GLY A 62 -8.08 24.01 -4.04
C GLY A 62 -8.66 25.37 -3.58
N ASN A 63 -8.49 26.40 -4.39
CA ASN A 63 -8.97 27.75 -4.05
C ASN A 63 -10.49 27.83 -4.01
N THR A 64 -11.16 27.15 -4.94
CA THR A 64 -12.63 27.06 -4.95
C THR A 64 -13.15 26.34 -3.72
N VAL A 65 -12.55 25.19 -3.34
CA VAL A 65 -12.95 24.44 -2.13
C VAL A 65 -12.76 25.29 -0.88
N ILE A 66 -11.62 25.99 -0.75
CA ILE A 66 -11.36 26.87 0.39
C ILE A 66 -12.38 28.01 0.48
N LYS A 67 -12.72 28.64 -0.66
CA LYS A 67 -13.67 29.76 -0.69
C LYS A 67 -15.12 29.33 -0.45
N THR A 68 -15.54 28.16 -0.95
CA THR A 68 -16.93 27.71 -0.87
C THR A 68 -17.24 26.90 0.37
N GLU A 69 -16.33 26.04 0.82
CA GLU A 69 -16.54 25.08 1.92
C GLU A 69 -15.65 25.34 3.13
N GLY A 70 -14.67 26.23 2.99
CA GLY A 70 -13.70 26.55 4.03
C GLY A 70 -12.47 25.60 4.05
N VAL A 71 -11.42 26.02 4.76
CA VAL A 71 -10.12 25.29 4.81
C VAL A 71 -10.28 23.87 5.37
N ARG A 72 -11.17 23.67 6.34
CA ARG A 72 -11.42 22.34 6.95
C ARG A 72 -11.94 21.30 5.97
N ALA A 73 -12.55 21.71 4.87
CA ALA A 73 -13.06 20.81 3.83
C ALA A 73 -11.94 20.01 3.14
N LEU A 74 -10.71 20.51 3.15
CA LEU A 74 -9.54 19.80 2.63
C LEU A 74 -9.15 18.57 3.46
N TRP A 75 -9.63 18.46 4.71
CA TRP A 75 -9.44 17.29 5.58
C TRP A 75 -10.67 16.40 5.70
N LYS A 76 -11.68 16.59 4.84
CA LYS A 76 -12.82 15.66 4.78
C LYS A 76 -12.31 14.24 4.46
N GLY A 77 -12.76 13.27 5.27
CA GLY A 77 -12.32 11.87 5.13
C GLY A 77 -10.96 11.55 5.77
N LEU A 78 -10.40 12.45 6.57
CA LEU A 78 -9.14 12.20 7.28
C LEU A 78 -9.24 10.98 8.21
N THR A 79 -10.31 10.86 9.00
CA THR A 79 -10.45 9.78 9.98
C THR A 79 -10.33 8.39 9.36
N PRO A 80 -11.14 7.98 8.35
CA PRO A 80 -11.00 6.66 7.74
C PRO A 80 -9.64 6.49 7.05
N PHE A 81 -9.11 7.52 6.43
CA PHE A 81 -7.81 7.47 5.78
C PHE A 81 -6.65 7.30 6.79
N ALA A 82 -6.66 8.08 7.89
CA ALA A 82 -5.67 7.95 8.96
C ALA A 82 -5.75 6.57 9.63
N THR A 83 -6.95 6.07 9.93
CA THR A 83 -7.14 4.73 10.49
C THR A 83 -6.57 3.65 9.58
N HIS A 84 -6.84 3.74 8.27
CA HIS A 84 -6.28 2.81 7.28
C HIS A 84 -4.75 2.84 7.26
N LEU A 85 -4.13 4.02 7.20
CA LEU A 85 -2.67 4.14 7.19
C LEU A 85 -2.04 3.69 8.50
N THR A 86 -2.66 4.01 9.64
CA THR A 86 -2.20 3.59 10.97
C THR A 86 -2.11 2.08 11.08
N LEU A 87 -3.19 1.37 10.76
CA LEU A 87 -3.22 -0.10 10.80
C LEU A 87 -2.25 -0.71 9.78
N LYS A 88 -2.19 -0.13 8.60
CA LYS A 88 -1.31 -0.58 7.53
C LYS A 88 0.16 -0.51 7.92
N TYR A 89 0.62 0.62 8.46
CA TYR A 89 2.01 0.78 8.85
C TYR A 89 2.34 0.08 10.16
N ALA A 90 1.40 -0.03 11.10
CA ALA A 90 1.58 -0.85 12.29
C ALA A 90 1.89 -2.30 11.93
N LEU A 91 1.04 -2.89 11.08
CA LEU A 91 1.23 -4.27 10.63
C LEU A 91 2.50 -4.43 9.81
N ARG A 92 2.75 -3.51 8.86
CA ARG A 92 3.93 -3.55 7.99
C ARG A 92 5.24 -3.52 8.76
N MET A 93 5.40 -2.53 9.65
CA MET A 93 6.62 -2.37 10.42
C MET A 93 6.78 -3.42 11.52
N GLY A 94 5.67 -3.76 12.20
CA GLY A 94 5.65 -4.78 13.24
C GLY A 94 5.99 -6.17 12.68
N SER A 95 5.32 -6.59 11.60
CA SER A 95 5.58 -7.89 10.98
C SER A 95 6.97 -7.98 10.36
N ASN A 96 7.44 -6.92 9.69
CA ASN A 96 8.80 -6.91 9.18
C ASN A 96 9.83 -7.06 10.30
N ALA A 97 9.63 -6.40 11.45
CA ALA A 97 10.51 -6.57 12.60
C ALA A 97 10.45 -7.99 13.19
N MET A 98 9.28 -8.60 13.26
CA MET A 98 9.14 -10.00 13.69
C MET A 98 9.86 -10.96 12.75
N PHE A 99 9.66 -10.84 11.44
CA PHE A 99 10.36 -11.65 10.45
C PHE A 99 11.88 -11.42 10.47
N GLN A 100 12.33 -10.18 10.61
CA GLN A 100 13.75 -9.88 10.77
C GLN A 100 14.33 -10.60 11.98
N THR A 101 13.63 -10.63 13.12
CA THR A 101 14.07 -11.33 14.32
C THR A 101 14.14 -12.85 14.07
N ALA A 102 13.20 -13.40 13.32
CA ALA A 102 13.19 -14.83 12.97
C ALA A 102 14.30 -15.23 11.99
N PHE A 103 14.71 -14.32 11.09
CA PHE A 103 15.78 -14.57 10.10
C PHE A 103 17.16 -14.13 10.55
N LYS A 104 17.32 -13.60 11.76
CA LYS A 104 18.63 -13.31 12.34
C LYS A 104 19.39 -14.61 12.59
N ASP A 105 20.63 -14.62 12.19
CA ASP A 105 21.56 -15.69 12.51
C ASP A 105 21.75 -15.77 14.03
N ARG A 106 21.65 -16.98 14.60
CA ARG A 106 21.75 -17.22 16.04
C ARG A 106 23.15 -16.96 16.58
N ASP A 107 24.17 -17.21 15.76
CA ASP A 107 25.57 -17.13 16.18
C ASP A 107 26.14 -15.72 16.03
N THR A 108 25.83 -15.05 14.92
CA THR A 108 26.38 -13.72 14.62
C THR A 108 25.43 -12.57 14.99
N GLY A 109 24.15 -12.84 15.25
CA GLY A 109 23.11 -11.83 15.50
C GLY A 109 22.85 -10.88 14.31
N LYS A 110 23.51 -11.13 13.17
CA LYS A 110 23.40 -10.29 11.96
C LYS A 110 22.31 -10.81 11.03
N LEU A 111 21.64 -9.89 10.36
CA LEU A 111 20.64 -10.21 9.35
C LEU A 111 21.30 -10.20 7.97
N SER A 112 21.24 -11.34 7.25
CA SER A 112 21.75 -11.44 5.88
C SER A 112 20.93 -10.59 4.91
N TYR A 113 21.50 -10.26 3.75
CA TYR A 113 20.77 -9.54 2.68
C TYR A 113 19.53 -10.33 2.22
N GLN A 114 19.65 -11.64 2.09
CA GLN A 114 18.52 -12.53 1.76
C GLN A 114 17.45 -12.53 2.86
N GLY A 115 17.85 -12.60 4.13
CA GLY A 115 16.94 -12.50 5.27
C GLY A 115 16.15 -11.18 5.28
N ARG A 116 16.78 -10.09 4.88
CA ARG A 116 16.12 -8.78 4.72
C ARG A 116 15.07 -8.76 3.61
N LEU A 117 15.40 -9.31 2.46
CA LEU A 117 14.46 -9.43 1.34
C LEU A 117 13.27 -10.31 1.74
N MET A 118 13.53 -11.45 2.37
CA MET A 118 12.49 -12.39 2.79
C MET A 118 11.59 -11.82 3.88
N SER A 119 12.15 -11.08 4.85
CA SER A 119 11.35 -10.40 5.88
C SER A 119 10.45 -9.32 5.30
N GLY A 120 10.96 -8.51 4.38
CA GLY A 120 10.17 -7.51 3.66
C GLY A 120 9.08 -8.15 2.80
N PHE A 121 9.40 -9.22 2.07
CA PHE A 121 8.43 -9.96 1.27
C PHE A 121 7.31 -10.56 2.14
N GLY A 122 7.67 -11.25 3.23
CA GLY A 122 6.71 -11.81 4.18
C GLY A 122 5.81 -10.75 4.80
N ALA A 123 6.36 -9.59 5.18
CA ALA A 123 5.59 -8.48 5.70
C ALA A 123 4.59 -7.94 4.66
N GLY A 124 4.99 -7.85 3.39
CA GLY A 124 4.10 -7.43 2.30
C GLY A 124 2.99 -8.44 1.98
N VAL A 125 3.29 -9.73 2.08
CA VAL A 125 2.29 -10.80 1.94
C VAL A 125 1.28 -10.72 3.09
N LEU A 126 1.75 -10.59 4.33
CA LEU A 126 0.89 -10.48 5.51
C LEU A 126 0.01 -9.20 5.44
N GLU A 127 0.58 -8.07 5.02
CA GLU A 127 -0.17 -6.83 4.79
C GLU A 127 -1.28 -7.04 3.74
N ALA A 128 -0.96 -7.70 2.62
CA ALA A 128 -1.95 -7.99 1.60
C ALA A 128 -3.10 -8.85 2.13
N LEU A 129 -2.79 -9.87 2.93
CA LEU A 129 -3.78 -10.80 3.46
C LEU A 129 -4.65 -10.20 4.57
N VAL A 130 -4.09 -9.33 5.42
CA VAL A 130 -4.77 -8.86 6.64
C VAL A 130 -5.44 -7.49 6.46
N ILE A 131 -4.85 -6.57 5.69
CA ILE A 131 -5.35 -5.20 5.60
C ILE A 131 -6.00 -4.88 4.26
N VAL A 132 -5.34 -5.22 3.15
CA VAL A 132 -5.89 -4.88 1.82
C VAL A 132 -7.27 -5.52 1.65
N THR A 133 -7.43 -6.72 2.18
CA THR A 133 -8.66 -7.51 2.10
C THR A 133 -9.83 -6.90 2.88
N PRO A 134 -9.74 -6.63 4.20
CA PRO A 134 -10.89 -6.13 4.97
C PRO A 134 -11.24 -4.66 4.71
N PHE A 135 -10.24 -3.79 4.44
CA PHE A 135 -10.50 -2.37 4.23
C PHE A 135 -11.14 -2.05 2.87
N GLU A 136 -10.78 -2.79 1.82
CA GLU A 136 -11.49 -2.69 0.54
C GLU A 136 -12.93 -3.19 0.67
N TYR A 137 -13.17 -4.16 1.58
CA TYR A 137 -14.50 -4.65 1.93
C TYR A 137 -15.35 -3.56 2.62
N ALA A 138 -14.81 -2.86 3.62
CA ALA A 138 -15.52 -1.81 4.33
C ALA A 138 -15.93 -0.65 3.42
N ASN A 139 -15.02 -0.19 2.55
CA ASN A 139 -15.29 0.87 1.59
C ASN A 139 -16.38 0.48 0.57
N LEU A 140 -16.44 -0.79 0.18
CA LEU A 140 -17.42 -1.28 -0.78
C LEU A 140 -18.78 -1.53 -0.13
N ILE A 141 -18.81 -1.94 1.15
CA ILE A 141 -20.04 -1.97 1.95
C ILE A 141 -20.57 -0.56 2.13
N GLU A 142 -19.72 0.43 2.40
CA GLU A 142 -20.14 1.83 2.51
C GLU A 142 -20.71 2.35 1.18
N GLU A 143 -20.06 2.08 0.04
CA GLU A 143 -20.61 2.40 -1.29
C GLU A 143 -21.90 1.62 -1.59
N ALA A 144 -21.96 0.34 -1.27
CA ALA A 144 -23.17 -0.47 -1.44
C ALA A 144 -24.27 -0.10 -0.46
N LEU A 145 -23.93 0.27 0.78
CA LEU A 145 -24.87 0.73 1.81
C LEU A 145 -25.44 2.11 1.44
N MET A 146 -24.63 3.03 0.92
CA MET A 146 -25.10 4.33 0.43
C MET A 146 -26.06 4.19 -0.76
N VAL A 147 -25.87 3.19 -1.59
CA VAL A 147 -26.81 2.85 -2.68
C VAL A 147 -28.05 2.13 -2.13
N THR A 148 -27.92 1.34 -1.06
CA THR A 148 -29.00 0.50 -0.48
C THR A 148 -29.83 1.25 0.57
N ILE A 149 -29.23 2.18 1.35
CA ILE A 149 -29.97 3.03 2.32
C ILE A 149 -31.01 3.90 1.62
N ARG A 150 -30.87 4.13 0.31
CA ARG A 150 -31.97 4.68 -0.48
C ARG A 150 -33.15 3.70 -0.66
N ARG A 151 -33.07 2.44 -0.25
CA ARG A 151 -34.11 1.45 -0.52
C ARG A 151 -34.58 0.54 0.61
N THR A 152 -33.85 0.31 1.71
CA THR A 152 -34.41 -0.46 2.85
C THR A 152 -33.45 -0.61 4.04
N THR A 153 -33.98 -0.43 5.23
CA THR A 153 -33.43 -0.74 6.55
C THR A 153 -33.45 -2.27 6.76
N VAL A 154 -32.27 -2.90 6.85
CA VAL A 154 -32.18 -4.24 7.50
C VAL A 154 -30.81 -4.42 8.16
N SER A 155 -30.85 -4.73 9.45
CA SER A 155 -29.74 -5.14 10.31
C SER A 155 -29.20 -6.52 9.91
N ALA A 156 -27.88 -6.66 9.76
CA ALA A 156 -27.22 -7.95 9.72
C ALA A 156 -25.93 -7.90 10.53
N GLN A 157 -25.94 -8.57 11.65
CA GLN A 157 -24.80 -8.94 12.47
C GLN A 157 -24.00 -10.01 11.72
N MET A 158 -22.71 -9.79 11.47
CA MET A 158 -21.86 -10.72 10.73
C MET A 158 -20.69 -11.19 11.59
N SER A 159 -20.71 -12.47 11.91
CA SER A 159 -19.64 -13.21 12.59
C SER A 159 -18.39 -13.33 11.70
N VAL A 160 -17.25 -13.02 12.30
CA VAL A 160 -15.93 -12.97 11.63
C VAL A 160 -15.35 -14.39 11.57
N THR A 161 -15.23 -14.97 10.38
CA THR A 161 -14.62 -16.28 10.15
C THR A 161 -13.56 -16.22 9.03
N PRO A 162 -12.69 -17.24 8.86
CA PRO A 162 -11.52 -17.25 7.95
C PRO A 162 -11.79 -16.97 6.45
N SER A 163 -13.04 -16.84 6.07
CA SER A 163 -13.48 -16.40 4.72
C SER A 163 -13.04 -14.98 4.34
N LEU A 164 -12.53 -14.21 5.31
CA LEU A 164 -12.16 -12.80 5.09
C LEU A 164 -10.99 -12.65 4.10
N ILE A 165 -10.06 -13.60 4.08
CA ILE A 165 -8.89 -13.59 3.17
C ILE A 165 -9.35 -13.75 1.71
N ALA A 166 -10.44 -14.50 1.51
CA ALA A 166 -11.06 -14.71 0.21
C ALA A 166 -11.76 -13.45 -0.33
N ALA A 167 -12.27 -12.62 0.56
CA ALA A 167 -13.16 -11.52 0.19
C ALA A 167 -12.45 -10.33 -0.46
N GLY A 168 -11.20 -10.02 -0.12
CA GLY A 168 -10.54 -8.80 -0.59
C GLY A 168 -10.16 -8.79 -2.07
N THR A 169 -9.70 -9.92 -2.60
CA THR A 169 -9.45 -10.05 -4.03
C THR A 169 -10.74 -10.01 -4.85
N LEU A 170 -11.82 -10.55 -4.30
CA LEU A 170 -13.17 -10.50 -4.83
C LEU A 170 -13.61 -9.04 -5.08
N PHE A 171 -13.43 -8.17 -4.11
CA PHE A 171 -13.86 -6.77 -4.21
C PHE A 171 -12.95 -5.94 -5.14
N GLU A 172 -11.68 -6.24 -5.19
CA GLU A 172 -10.77 -5.59 -6.13
C GLU A 172 -11.16 -5.89 -7.59
N VAL A 173 -11.51 -7.14 -7.89
CA VAL A 173 -12.01 -7.54 -9.22
C VAL A 173 -13.32 -6.81 -9.55
N VAL A 174 -14.28 -6.81 -8.62
CA VAL A 174 -15.57 -6.11 -8.79
C VAL A 174 -15.35 -4.61 -9.02
N LYS A 175 -14.51 -3.98 -8.20
CA LYS A 175 -14.16 -2.55 -8.33
C LYS A 175 -13.56 -2.23 -9.71
N ILE A 176 -12.57 -3.00 -10.15
CA ILE A 176 -11.91 -2.76 -11.43
C ILE A 176 -12.89 -2.94 -12.60
N ARG A 177 -13.75 -3.96 -12.57
CA ARG A 177 -14.75 -4.18 -13.60
C ARG A 177 -15.83 -3.09 -13.63
N LEU A 178 -16.25 -2.59 -12.48
CA LEU A 178 -17.16 -1.44 -12.40
C LEU A 178 -16.47 -0.16 -12.87
N GLN A 179 -15.19 0.04 -12.55
CA GLN A 179 -14.45 1.21 -13.04
C GLN A 179 -14.29 1.23 -14.56
N GLN A 180 -14.16 0.07 -15.20
CA GLN A 180 -14.10 -0.03 -16.65
C GLN A 180 -15.38 0.45 -17.35
N GLN A 181 -16.54 0.29 -16.69
CA GLN A 181 -17.83 0.76 -17.24
C GLN A 181 -18.07 2.24 -17.02
N LYS A 182 -17.27 2.93 -16.17
CA LYS A 182 -17.43 4.36 -15.96
C LYS A 182 -17.11 5.12 -17.25
N GLY A 183 -18.12 5.73 -17.84
CA GLY A 183 -18.00 6.50 -19.09
C GLY A 183 -18.66 5.85 -20.30
N LEU A 184 -19.17 4.62 -20.17
CA LEU A 184 -20.02 3.99 -21.19
C LEU A 184 -21.46 4.50 -21.10
N SER A 185 -22.16 4.54 -22.23
CA SER A 185 -23.59 4.86 -22.26
C SER A 185 -24.41 3.86 -21.45
N PRO A 186 -25.55 4.26 -20.83
CA PRO A 186 -26.36 3.40 -19.97
C PRO A 186 -26.75 2.06 -20.58
N GLU A 187 -26.89 2.01 -21.89
CA GLU A 187 -27.25 0.80 -22.66
C GLU A 187 -26.13 -0.24 -22.74
N LEU A 188 -24.86 0.19 -22.58
CA LEU A 188 -23.67 -0.67 -22.63
C LEU A 188 -23.21 -1.13 -21.24
N LEU A 189 -23.94 -0.76 -20.17
CA LEU A 189 -23.60 -1.12 -18.81
C LEU A 189 -23.89 -2.60 -18.53
N LYS A 190 -22.86 -3.45 -18.53
CA LYS A 190 -22.97 -4.88 -18.21
C LYS A 190 -23.36 -5.12 -16.75
N TYR A 191 -22.92 -4.25 -15.82
CA TYR A 191 -23.13 -4.40 -14.38
C TYR A 191 -23.91 -3.22 -13.81
N LYS A 192 -25.04 -3.50 -13.14
CA LYS A 192 -25.93 -2.48 -12.54
C LYS A 192 -25.47 -2.00 -11.16
N GLY A 193 -24.45 -2.67 -10.56
CA GLY A 193 -23.92 -2.35 -9.25
C GLY A 193 -22.97 -3.43 -8.73
N PRO A 194 -22.34 -3.22 -7.54
CA PRO A 194 -21.34 -4.14 -7.01
C PRO A 194 -21.85 -5.56 -6.79
N VAL A 195 -23.02 -5.70 -6.19
CA VAL A 195 -23.65 -7.01 -5.91
C VAL A 195 -24.00 -7.71 -7.23
N HIS A 196 -24.59 -6.99 -8.18
CA HIS A 196 -24.91 -7.54 -9.51
C HIS A 196 -23.64 -7.95 -10.26
N CYS A 197 -22.56 -7.19 -10.15
CA CYS A 197 -21.27 -7.55 -10.74
C CYS A 197 -20.72 -8.83 -10.11
N ALA A 198 -20.68 -8.93 -8.79
CA ALA A 198 -20.18 -10.11 -8.08
C ALA A 198 -20.99 -11.36 -8.41
N THR A 199 -22.32 -11.28 -8.36
CA THR A 199 -23.20 -12.42 -8.70
C THR A 199 -23.09 -12.83 -10.16
N THR A 200 -22.91 -11.88 -11.07
CA THR A 200 -22.68 -12.15 -12.50
C THR A 200 -21.35 -12.86 -12.73
N ILE A 201 -20.29 -12.42 -12.05
CA ILE A 201 -18.97 -13.07 -12.13
C ILE A 201 -19.08 -14.52 -11.63
N VAL A 202 -19.69 -14.75 -10.46
CA VAL A 202 -19.87 -16.10 -9.91
C VAL A 202 -20.67 -16.99 -10.83
N ARG A 203 -21.74 -16.48 -11.46
CA ARG A 203 -22.56 -17.25 -12.40
C ARG A 203 -21.86 -17.56 -13.72
N GLN A 204 -21.06 -16.61 -14.26
CA GLN A 204 -20.44 -16.74 -15.57
C GLN A 204 -19.04 -17.36 -15.53
N GLU A 205 -18.24 -17.07 -14.51
CA GLU A 205 -16.82 -17.43 -14.41
C GLU A 205 -16.53 -18.39 -13.23
N GLY A 206 -17.55 -18.67 -12.42
CA GLY A 206 -17.41 -19.45 -11.19
C GLY A 206 -16.76 -18.63 -10.05
N ILE A 207 -16.71 -19.24 -8.86
CA ILE A 207 -16.12 -18.61 -7.67
C ILE A 207 -14.65 -18.22 -7.89
N LEU A 208 -13.89 -19.04 -8.65
CA LEU A 208 -12.49 -18.77 -8.98
C LEU A 208 -12.27 -17.50 -9.85
N GLY A 209 -13.30 -17.03 -10.56
CA GLY A 209 -13.24 -15.76 -11.30
C GLY A 209 -12.99 -14.55 -10.41
N LEU A 210 -13.45 -14.60 -9.17
CA LEU A 210 -13.25 -13.55 -8.18
C LEU A 210 -11.81 -13.48 -7.62
N TRP A 211 -11.01 -14.51 -7.86
CA TRP A 211 -9.60 -14.60 -7.43
C TRP A 211 -8.60 -14.30 -8.56
N ALA A 212 -9.09 -13.85 -9.69
CA ALA A 212 -8.28 -13.65 -10.89
C ALA A 212 -7.05 -12.72 -10.70
N GLY A 213 -7.07 -11.89 -9.66
CA GLY A 213 -5.98 -10.96 -9.35
C GLY A 213 -5.23 -11.24 -8.04
N ALA A 214 -5.53 -12.35 -7.34
CA ALA A 214 -4.93 -12.62 -6.04
C ALA A 214 -3.40 -12.78 -6.11
N ALA A 215 -2.92 -13.64 -6.98
CA ALA A 215 -1.48 -13.89 -7.14
C ALA A 215 -0.69 -12.62 -7.51
N PRO A 216 -1.08 -11.84 -8.53
CA PRO A 216 -0.42 -10.56 -8.82
C PRO A 216 -0.47 -9.57 -7.66
N THR A 217 -1.56 -9.53 -6.87
CA THR A 217 -1.69 -8.63 -5.71
C THR A 217 -0.70 -8.99 -4.61
N VAL A 218 -0.60 -10.27 -4.25
CA VAL A 218 0.33 -10.77 -3.25
C VAL A 218 1.77 -10.53 -3.70
N MET A 219 2.11 -10.88 -4.94
CA MET A 219 3.45 -10.66 -5.51
C MET A 219 3.81 -9.19 -5.54
N ARG A 220 2.89 -8.33 -5.95
CA ARG A 220 3.09 -6.88 -5.94
C ARG A 220 3.40 -6.35 -4.54
N ASN A 221 2.60 -6.70 -3.53
CA ASN A 221 2.79 -6.21 -2.16
C ASN A 221 4.07 -6.78 -1.54
N GLY A 222 4.33 -8.07 -1.70
CA GLY A 222 5.57 -8.72 -1.24
C GLY A 222 6.81 -8.06 -1.84
N THR A 223 6.87 -7.96 -3.17
CA THR A 223 7.99 -7.34 -3.89
C THR A 223 8.16 -5.86 -3.52
N ASN A 224 7.06 -5.10 -3.40
CA ASN A 224 7.12 -3.69 -3.01
C ASN A 224 7.74 -3.50 -1.64
N GLN A 225 7.33 -4.30 -0.64
CA GLN A 225 7.87 -4.21 0.71
C GLN A 225 9.32 -4.69 0.78
N ALA A 226 9.64 -5.80 0.14
CA ALA A 226 11.02 -6.29 0.05
C ALA A 226 11.95 -5.23 -0.55
N ALA A 227 11.58 -4.66 -1.69
CA ALA A 227 12.35 -3.63 -2.36
C ALA A 227 12.51 -2.36 -1.50
N MET A 228 11.43 -1.90 -0.90
CA MET A 228 11.41 -0.66 -0.12
C MET A 228 12.22 -0.77 1.18
N PHE A 229 12.03 -1.84 1.98
CA PHE A 229 12.78 -2.02 3.22
C PHE A 229 14.27 -2.26 2.95
N THR A 230 14.60 -3.04 1.93
CA THR A 230 15.99 -3.28 1.54
C THR A 230 16.64 -2.00 1.04
N ALA A 231 15.97 -1.25 0.16
CA ALA A 231 16.46 0.02 -0.34
C ALA A 231 16.68 1.03 0.79
N LYS A 232 15.70 1.20 1.71
CA LYS A 232 15.82 2.11 2.86
C LYS A 232 17.06 1.78 3.69
N ASN A 233 17.23 0.51 4.05
CA ASN A 233 18.39 0.09 4.84
C ASN A 233 19.71 0.27 4.07
N THR A 234 19.75 -0.10 2.78
CA THR A 234 20.95 0.06 1.95
C THR A 234 21.34 1.54 1.82
N ILE A 235 20.37 2.42 1.61
CA ILE A 235 20.59 3.86 1.52
C ILE A 235 21.10 4.41 2.85
N ASP A 236 20.52 4.00 3.98
CA ASP A 236 20.94 4.43 5.31
C ASP A 236 22.39 3.99 5.61
N VAL A 237 22.79 2.80 5.18
CA VAL A 237 24.16 2.31 5.33
C VAL A 237 25.13 3.07 4.42
N ILE A 238 24.80 3.25 3.15
CA ILE A 238 25.71 3.87 2.15
C ILE A 238 25.85 5.36 2.39
N LEU A 239 24.76 6.10 2.54
CA LEU A 239 24.79 7.56 2.64
C LEU A 239 25.12 8.05 4.06
N TRP A 240 24.53 7.40 5.08
CA TRP A 240 24.64 7.89 6.45
C TRP A 240 25.52 7.04 7.34
N LYS A 241 26.09 5.94 6.82
CA LYS A 241 26.89 4.96 7.57
C LYS A 241 26.17 4.51 8.85
N LYS A 242 24.84 4.33 8.79
CA LYS A 242 24.03 3.79 9.87
C LYS A 242 23.92 2.30 9.72
N HIS A 243 24.44 1.55 10.69
CA HIS A 243 24.31 0.10 10.78
C HIS A 243 23.23 -0.27 11.80
N GLU A 244 22.67 -1.44 11.65
CA GLU A 244 21.63 -1.93 12.56
C GLU A 244 22.24 -2.19 13.94
N GLY A 245 21.68 -1.57 14.99
CA GLY A 245 22.20 -1.67 16.36
C GLY A 245 23.23 -0.61 16.76
N ASP A 246 23.67 0.28 15.86
CA ASP A 246 24.66 1.34 16.18
C ASP A 246 24.12 2.41 17.15
N GLY A 247 22.80 2.47 17.41
CA GLY A 247 22.18 3.53 18.20
C GLY A 247 22.35 4.92 17.60
N LYS A 248 22.80 5.02 16.35
CA LYS A 248 22.90 6.28 15.60
C LYS A 248 21.51 6.74 15.19
N VAL A 249 21.05 7.83 15.80
CA VAL A 249 19.78 8.47 15.39
C VAL A 249 20.02 9.31 14.15
N ILE A 250 19.32 8.96 13.06
CA ILE A 250 19.36 9.72 11.82
C ILE A 250 18.63 11.05 12.01
N GLN A 251 19.17 12.13 11.45
CA GLN A 251 18.48 13.41 11.45
C GLN A 251 17.21 13.38 10.58
N PRO A 252 16.19 14.20 10.89
CA PRO A 252 14.91 14.17 10.14
C PRO A 252 15.07 14.30 8.63
N TRP A 253 15.91 15.21 8.16
CA TRP A 253 16.14 15.42 6.73
C TRP A 253 16.83 14.22 6.06
N GLN A 254 17.73 13.53 6.76
CA GLN A 254 18.38 12.32 6.28
C GLN A 254 17.38 11.19 6.10
N SER A 255 16.51 10.98 7.10
CA SER A 255 15.40 10.01 7.01
C SER A 255 14.43 10.35 5.88
N MET A 256 14.17 11.65 5.66
CA MET A 256 13.31 12.12 4.58
C MET A 256 13.89 11.74 3.20
N VAL A 257 15.16 12.00 2.99
CA VAL A 257 15.85 11.64 1.74
C VAL A 257 15.85 10.13 1.53
N SER A 258 16.26 9.36 2.55
CA SER A 258 16.26 7.90 2.46
C SER A 258 14.86 7.33 2.22
N GLY A 259 13.84 7.86 2.92
CA GLY A 259 12.45 7.46 2.76
C GLY A 259 11.91 7.78 1.37
N PHE A 260 12.24 8.95 0.81
CA PHE A 260 11.87 9.34 -0.54
C PHE A 260 12.47 8.41 -1.59
N LEU A 261 13.78 8.16 -1.51
CA LEU A 261 14.48 7.27 -2.45
C LEU A 261 13.96 5.82 -2.33
N ALA A 262 13.81 5.29 -1.11
CA ALA A 262 13.25 3.96 -0.89
C ALA A 262 11.81 3.84 -1.41
N GLY A 263 10.99 4.91 -1.20
CA GLY A 263 9.64 5.01 -1.73
C GLY A 263 9.57 5.04 -3.26
N THR A 264 10.65 5.43 -3.94
CA THR A 264 10.75 5.40 -5.41
C THR A 264 11.07 3.99 -5.92
N VAL A 265 11.97 3.26 -5.24
CA VAL A 265 12.39 1.92 -5.66
C VAL A 265 11.22 0.93 -5.66
N GLY A 266 10.35 0.97 -4.64
CA GLY A 266 9.19 0.09 -4.56
C GLY A 266 8.30 0.10 -5.82
N PRO A 267 7.70 1.23 -6.20
CA PRO A 267 6.88 1.35 -7.40
C PRO A 267 7.58 0.98 -8.71
N VAL A 268 8.87 1.30 -8.82
CA VAL A 268 9.68 0.95 -10.01
C VAL A 268 9.77 -0.57 -10.16
N CYS A 269 10.11 -1.28 -9.08
CA CYS A 269 10.20 -2.74 -9.09
C CYS A 269 8.84 -3.43 -9.31
N THR A 270 7.74 -2.81 -8.86
CA THR A 270 6.41 -3.42 -8.94
C THR A 270 5.59 -3.01 -10.15
N GLY A 271 6.09 -2.11 -10.99
CA GLY A 271 5.39 -1.64 -12.20
C GLY A 271 4.78 -2.76 -13.04
N PRO A 272 5.55 -3.80 -13.43
CA PRO A 272 5.04 -4.92 -14.21
C PRO A 272 3.88 -5.65 -13.54
N PHE A 273 3.96 -5.88 -12.22
CA PHE A 273 2.89 -6.56 -11.47
C PHE A 273 1.61 -5.73 -11.39
N ASP A 274 1.72 -4.40 -11.31
CA ASP A 274 0.55 -3.52 -11.30
C ASP A 274 -0.21 -3.53 -12.61
N VAL A 275 0.50 -3.46 -13.74
CA VAL A 275 -0.11 -3.51 -15.08
C VAL A 275 -0.76 -4.87 -15.32
N VAL A 276 -0.07 -5.95 -14.98
CA VAL A 276 -0.60 -7.32 -15.14
C VAL A 276 -1.82 -7.54 -14.25
N LYS A 277 -1.76 -7.08 -12.98
CA LYS A 277 -2.89 -7.17 -12.05
C LYS A 277 -4.13 -6.50 -12.64
N THR A 278 -4.00 -5.26 -13.08
CA THR A 278 -5.14 -4.50 -13.61
C THR A 278 -5.71 -5.15 -14.87
N ARG A 279 -4.88 -5.66 -15.76
CA ARG A 279 -5.35 -6.32 -17.00
C ARG A 279 -5.99 -7.68 -16.75
N LEU A 280 -5.44 -8.49 -15.84
CA LEU A 280 -6.04 -9.77 -15.47
C LEU A 280 -7.40 -9.61 -14.78
N MET A 281 -7.52 -8.61 -13.89
CA MET A 281 -8.79 -8.31 -13.22
C MET A 281 -9.83 -7.72 -14.17
N ALA A 282 -9.38 -7.00 -15.18
CA ALA A 282 -10.20 -6.33 -16.17
C ALA A 282 -10.81 -7.29 -17.19
N GLN A 283 -10.12 -8.37 -17.56
CA GLN A 283 -10.66 -9.31 -18.54
C GLN A 283 -11.75 -10.22 -17.95
N SER A 284 -12.78 -10.52 -18.76
CA SER A 284 -13.79 -11.52 -18.43
C SER A 284 -13.30 -12.91 -18.83
N ARG A 285 -13.34 -13.89 -17.93
CA ARG A 285 -13.00 -15.28 -18.22
C ARG A 285 -14.09 -16.04 -19.01
N SER A 286 -15.29 -15.46 -19.09
CA SER A 286 -16.43 -16.05 -19.78
C SER A 286 -16.44 -15.79 -21.30
N ALA A 287 -15.58 -14.90 -21.79
CA ALA A 287 -15.46 -14.68 -23.23
C ALA A 287 -14.62 -15.78 -23.87
N ASN A 288 -15.00 -16.26 -25.06
CA ASN A 288 -14.22 -17.21 -25.84
C ASN A 288 -12.79 -16.71 -26.20
N ASP A 289 -12.48 -15.47 -25.87
CA ASP A 289 -11.24 -14.74 -26.16
C ASP A 289 -10.52 -14.34 -24.87
N VAL A 290 -10.09 -15.32 -24.07
CA VAL A 290 -9.27 -15.06 -22.88
C VAL A 290 -7.85 -14.72 -23.31
N LYS A 291 -7.53 -13.41 -23.39
CA LYS A 291 -6.21 -12.93 -23.83
C LYS A 291 -5.09 -13.30 -22.86
N TYR A 292 -5.34 -13.26 -21.55
CA TYR A 292 -4.34 -13.54 -20.53
C TYR A 292 -4.74 -14.73 -19.67
N THR A 293 -4.00 -15.84 -19.77
CA THR A 293 -4.27 -17.07 -19.01
C THR A 293 -3.67 -17.07 -17.60
N GLY A 294 -2.65 -16.21 -17.35
CA GLY A 294 -1.98 -16.10 -16.05
C GLY A 294 -0.98 -14.96 -16.03
N MET A 295 -0.34 -14.76 -14.87
CA MET A 295 0.58 -13.64 -14.64
C MET A 295 1.78 -13.65 -15.60
N VAL A 296 2.46 -14.80 -15.74
CA VAL A 296 3.65 -14.93 -16.60
C VAL A 296 3.27 -14.76 -18.08
N HIS A 297 2.17 -15.38 -18.49
CA HIS A 297 1.65 -15.23 -19.85
C HIS A 297 1.30 -13.77 -20.15
N ALA A 298 0.64 -13.08 -19.22
CA ALA A 298 0.29 -11.67 -19.38
C ALA A 298 1.53 -10.78 -19.53
N ILE A 299 2.58 -10.98 -18.70
CA ILE A 299 3.84 -10.23 -18.82
C ILE A 299 4.44 -10.43 -20.23
N ARG A 300 4.53 -11.69 -20.68
CA ARG A 300 5.12 -12.03 -21.98
C ARG A 300 4.32 -11.44 -23.14
N THR A 301 3.00 -11.57 -23.11
CA THR A 301 2.11 -11.02 -24.15
C THR A 301 2.19 -9.50 -24.22
N ILE A 302 2.15 -8.81 -23.07
CA ILE A 302 2.29 -7.34 -23.02
C ILE A 302 3.64 -6.90 -23.55
N PHE A 303 4.71 -7.61 -23.16
CA PHE A 303 6.05 -7.33 -23.67
C PHE A 303 6.15 -7.49 -25.18
N GLN A 304 5.58 -8.55 -25.73
CA GLN A 304 5.62 -8.85 -27.17
C GLN A 304 4.76 -7.89 -28.00
N GLU A 305 3.56 -7.53 -27.52
CA GLU A 305 2.62 -6.71 -28.29
C GLU A 305 2.84 -5.20 -28.13
N GLU A 306 3.17 -4.74 -26.90
CA GLU A 306 3.22 -3.33 -26.58
C GLU A 306 4.62 -2.85 -26.18
N GLY A 307 5.58 -3.76 -26.05
CA GLY A 307 6.96 -3.47 -25.66
C GLY A 307 7.17 -3.28 -24.17
N LEU A 308 8.44 -3.15 -23.78
CA LEU A 308 8.86 -3.09 -22.38
C LEU A 308 8.24 -1.90 -21.61
N ARG A 309 8.11 -0.73 -22.25
CA ARG A 309 7.58 0.48 -21.61
C ARG A 309 6.12 0.35 -21.17
N ALA A 310 5.35 -0.53 -21.82
CA ALA A 310 3.96 -0.76 -21.47
C ALA A 310 3.78 -1.36 -20.07
N LEU A 311 4.77 -2.11 -19.57
CA LEU A 311 4.77 -2.70 -18.23
C LEU A 311 4.89 -1.66 -17.10
N TRP A 312 5.25 -0.42 -17.42
CA TRP A 312 5.30 0.70 -16.47
C TRP A 312 4.26 1.78 -16.75
N LYS A 313 3.22 1.48 -17.54
CA LYS A 313 2.07 2.39 -17.71
C LYS A 313 1.44 2.70 -16.34
N GLY A 314 1.36 3.99 -15.99
CA GLY A 314 0.83 4.43 -14.70
C GLY A 314 1.87 4.58 -13.57
N LEU A 315 3.17 4.39 -13.85
CA LEU A 315 4.24 4.61 -12.87
C LEU A 315 4.31 6.06 -12.39
N LEU A 316 4.19 7.04 -13.30
CA LEU A 316 4.34 8.46 -12.98
C LEU A 316 3.37 8.96 -11.89
N PRO A 317 2.04 8.73 -11.95
CA PRO A 317 1.12 9.10 -10.88
C PRO A 317 1.45 8.46 -9.53
N ARG A 318 2.02 7.25 -9.54
CA ARG A 318 2.44 6.56 -8.31
C ARG A 318 3.70 7.20 -7.72
N LEU A 319 4.67 7.57 -8.55
CA LEU A 319 5.89 8.26 -8.13
C LEU A 319 5.61 9.67 -7.58
N MET A 320 4.55 10.31 -8.02
CA MET A 320 4.15 11.61 -7.47
C MET A 320 3.55 11.51 -6.06
N ARG A 321 3.00 10.35 -5.68
CA ARG A 321 2.29 10.19 -4.39
C ARG A 321 3.08 9.36 -3.37
N ILE A 322 3.67 8.23 -3.78
CA ILE A 322 4.26 7.26 -2.85
C ILE A 322 5.55 7.78 -2.22
N PRO A 323 6.55 8.29 -2.96
CA PRO A 323 7.78 8.76 -2.37
C PRO A 323 7.62 9.88 -1.34
N PRO A 324 6.82 10.95 -1.57
CA PRO A 324 6.57 11.96 -0.55
C PRO A 324 5.92 11.39 0.72
N GLY A 325 4.94 10.48 0.58
CA GLY A 325 4.32 9.81 1.72
C GLY A 325 5.32 8.98 2.51
N GLN A 326 6.14 8.20 1.82
CA GLN A 326 7.20 7.41 2.45
C GLN A 326 8.26 8.28 3.14
N ALA A 327 8.62 9.42 2.54
CA ALA A 327 9.54 10.37 3.16
C ALA A 327 9.02 10.84 4.53
N ILE A 328 7.75 11.26 4.60
CA ILE A 328 7.11 11.70 5.85
C ILE A 328 7.05 10.56 6.85
N MET A 329 6.52 9.40 6.44
CA MET A 329 6.34 8.24 7.30
C MET A 329 7.66 7.78 7.94
N TRP A 330 8.71 7.60 7.12
CA TRP A 330 10.01 7.15 7.62
C TRP A 330 10.68 8.19 8.51
N THR A 331 10.56 9.47 8.21
CA THR A 331 11.09 10.53 9.05
C THR A 331 10.50 10.44 10.47
N VAL A 332 9.18 10.35 10.57
CA VAL A 332 8.50 10.25 11.86
C VAL A 332 8.86 8.94 12.58
N ALA A 333 8.84 7.82 11.85
CA ALA A 333 9.16 6.51 12.42
C ALA A 333 10.59 6.43 12.97
N ASP A 334 11.57 6.98 12.23
CA ASP A 334 12.97 7.01 12.67
C ASP A 334 13.18 7.93 13.89
N GLN A 335 12.43 9.06 13.99
CA GLN A 335 12.51 9.92 15.18
C GLN A 335 11.88 9.26 16.41
N VAL A 336 10.73 8.61 16.27
CA VAL A 336 10.06 7.90 17.37
C VAL A 336 10.94 6.74 17.87
N THR A 337 11.51 5.96 16.97
CA THR A 337 12.43 4.86 17.34
C THR A 337 13.72 5.40 17.94
N GLY A 338 14.28 6.47 17.41
CA GLY A 338 15.49 7.11 17.94
C GLY A 338 15.29 7.72 19.33
N PHE A 339 14.10 8.30 19.61
CA PHE A 339 13.75 8.75 20.95
C PHE A 339 13.69 7.60 21.95
N TYR A 340 13.11 6.47 21.53
CA TYR A 340 13.05 5.26 22.36
C TYR A 340 14.45 4.71 22.65
N GLU A 341 15.31 4.63 21.63
CA GLU A 341 16.72 4.16 21.81
C GLU A 341 17.51 5.04 22.77
N LYS A 342 17.33 6.38 22.70
CA LYS A 342 18.02 7.31 23.61
C LYS A 342 17.55 7.20 25.07
N ARG A 343 16.31 6.75 25.28
CA ARG A 343 15.73 6.71 26.63
C ARG A 343 15.94 5.37 27.34
N TYR A 344 16.05 4.26 26.58
CA TYR A 344 16.03 2.90 27.13
C TYR A 344 17.28 2.06 26.81
N ASN A 345 18.19 2.58 26.00
CA ASN A 345 19.50 2.00 25.70
C ASN A 345 20.62 3.01 25.94
#